data_b3d0d70952cbb249def6fb86f7e69bfb
#
_entry.id   b3d0d70952cbb249def6fb86f7e69bfb
#
_cell.length_a   1.000
_cell.length_b   1.000
_cell.length_c   1.000
_cell.angle_alpha   90.00
_cell.angle_beta   90.00
_cell.angle_gamma   90.00
#
_symmetry.space_group_name_H-M   'P 1'
#
loop_
_entity.id
_entity.type
_entity.pdbx_description
1 polymer ?
#
loop_
_entity_poly.entity_id
_entity_poly.type
_entity_poly.pdbx_seq_one_letter_code
_entity_poly.pdbx_strand_id
1 'polypeptide(L)'
;MPFFQQQKNINAEDEPEKYTPTKKNIQFYLKWLVDGSKSGDTLVFYFSGHGLRQPDFNNDERDGFDETICPVDFMQEGMILDNEINSTIVWPLEKGVTLHAIVDACHSGTILDLEYVYNRDRCVM
;
A
#
# COMPACT_ATOMS: atom_id res chain seq x y z
N MET A 1 16.04 9.05 16.47
CA MET A 1 16.18 7.61 16.27
C MET A 1 16.87 7.37 14.95
N PRO A 2 17.92 6.59 14.94
CA PRO A 2 18.56 6.30 13.68
C PRO A 2 17.60 5.55 12.79
N PHE A 3 17.22 6.19 11.72
CA PHE A 3 16.40 5.70 10.65
C PHE A 3 16.83 4.32 10.13
N PHE A 4 18.11 3.99 10.25
CA PHE A 4 18.71 2.78 9.71
C PHE A 4 18.50 1.51 10.54
N GLN A 5 18.00 1.62 11.75
CA GLN A 5 17.83 0.45 12.62
C GLN A 5 16.65 -0.43 12.24
N GLN A 6 15.82 0.02 11.33
CA GLN A 6 14.67 -0.77 10.89
C GLN A 6 14.83 -1.37 9.49
N GLN A 7 15.97 -1.17 8.86
CA GLN A 7 16.33 -1.97 7.71
C GLN A 7 16.80 -3.36 8.17
N LYS A 8 15.90 -4.13 8.76
CA LYS A 8 16.09 -5.56 8.72
C LYS A 8 15.95 -5.97 7.26
N ASN A 9 17.05 -6.40 6.68
CA ASN A 9 16.98 -7.24 5.50
C ASN A 9 16.23 -8.50 5.90
N ILE A 10 14.95 -8.47 5.67
CA ILE A 10 14.09 -9.61 5.89
C ILE A 10 14.31 -10.53 4.70
N ASN A 11 15.16 -11.51 4.87
CA ASN A 11 15.29 -12.57 3.91
C ASN A 11 14.06 -13.46 4.04
N ALA A 12 13.17 -13.36 3.07
CA ALA A 12 11.99 -14.22 2.99
C ALA A 12 12.34 -15.72 2.96
N GLU A 13 13.61 -16.02 2.67
CA GLU A 13 14.12 -17.39 2.66
C GLU A 13 14.30 -17.98 4.06
N ASP A 14 14.53 -17.13 5.08
CA ASP A 14 14.80 -17.59 6.44
C ASP A 14 13.53 -17.89 7.24
N GLU A 15 12.43 -17.18 6.96
CA GLU A 15 11.13 -17.39 7.61
C GLU A 15 10.01 -17.18 6.57
N PRO A 16 9.82 -18.11 5.62
CA PRO A 16 8.95 -17.88 4.47
C PRO A 16 7.48 -17.63 4.86
N GLU A 17 6.99 -18.27 5.90
CA GLU A 17 5.59 -18.06 6.32
C GLU A 17 5.32 -16.65 6.84
N LYS A 18 6.30 -16.05 7.50
CA LYS A 18 6.18 -14.71 8.08
C LYS A 18 6.30 -13.61 7.04
N TYR A 19 7.08 -13.83 5.99
CA TYR A 19 7.41 -12.81 5.00
C TYR A 19 6.79 -13.04 3.63
N THR A 20 6.13 -14.16 3.44
CA THR A 20 5.36 -14.40 2.21
C THR A 20 4.27 -13.32 2.09
N PRO A 21 4.12 -12.65 0.93
CA PRO A 21 3.16 -11.56 0.76
C PRO A 21 1.71 -12.07 0.61
N THR A 22 1.24 -12.76 1.64
CA THR A 22 -0.16 -13.14 1.78
C THR A 22 -0.99 -11.91 2.15
N LYS A 23 -2.29 -11.97 1.93
CA LYS A 23 -3.20 -10.89 2.32
C LYS A 23 -3.05 -10.52 3.79
N LYS A 24 -3.04 -11.51 4.65
CA LYS A 24 -2.88 -11.33 6.10
C LYS A 24 -1.55 -10.66 6.47
N ASN A 25 -0.45 -11.10 5.86
CA ASN A 25 0.87 -10.53 6.13
C ASN A 25 0.97 -9.10 5.61
N ILE A 26 0.47 -8.83 4.41
CA ILE A 26 0.45 -7.47 3.86
C ILE A 26 -0.34 -6.55 4.78
N GLN A 27 -1.54 -6.94 5.20
CA GLN A 27 -2.37 -6.16 6.12
C GLN A 27 -1.66 -5.90 7.45
N PHE A 28 -0.99 -6.91 7.99
CA PHE A 28 -0.22 -6.79 9.22
C PHE A 28 0.91 -5.75 9.08
N TYR A 29 1.69 -5.83 7.99
CA TYR A 29 2.83 -4.94 7.80
C TYR A 29 2.43 -3.53 7.38
N LEU A 30 1.28 -3.34 6.75
CA LEU A 30 0.73 -2.00 6.53
C LEU A 30 0.46 -1.29 7.86
N LYS A 31 -0.15 -1.98 8.82
CA LYS A 31 -0.36 -1.44 10.17
C LYS A 31 0.96 -1.19 10.90
N TRP A 32 1.87 -2.16 10.81
CA TRP A 32 3.19 -2.03 11.41
C TRP A 32 3.95 -0.79 10.91
N LEU A 33 3.83 -0.49 9.61
CA LEU A 33 4.52 0.63 9.00
C LEU A 33 4.16 1.97 9.66
N VAL A 34 2.89 2.18 9.97
CA VAL A 34 2.39 3.45 10.50
C VAL A 34 2.32 3.48 12.03
N ASP A 35 2.37 2.33 12.67
CA ASP A 35 2.27 2.23 14.11
C ASP A 35 3.44 2.93 14.80
N GLY A 36 3.13 3.85 15.70
CA GLY A 36 4.14 4.63 16.42
C GLY A 36 4.81 5.73 15.60
N SER A 37 4.37 6.00 14.37
CA SER A 37 4.91 7.11 13.58
C SER A 37 4.55 8.45 14.19
N LYS A 38 5.48 9.41 14.08
CA LYS A 38 5.37 10.75 14.67
C LYS A 38 5.76 11.79 13.66
N SER A 39 5.32 13.03 13.89
CA SER A 39 5.74 14.19 13.11
C SER A 39 7.27 14.23 12.94
N GLY A 40 7.72 14.39 11.72
CA GLY A 40 9.13 14.34 11.34
C GLY A 40 9.60 12.98 10.83
N ASP A 41 8.82 11.92 11.03
CA ASP A 41 9.15 10.59 10.50
C ASP A 41 8.91 10.51 9.00
N THR A 42 9.73 9.69 8.34
CA THR A 42 9.58 9.36 6.92
C THR A 42 9.35 7.87 6.79
N LEU A 43 8.25 7.51 6.15
CA LEU A 43 7.85 6.13 5.89
C LEU A 43 7.97 5.83 4.40
N VAL A 44 8.33 4.61 4.06
CA VAL A 44 8.39 4.14 2.67
C VAL A 44 7.54 2.88 2.54
N PHE A 45 6.58 2.95 1.63
CA PHE A 45 5.82 1.80 1.17
C PHE A 45 6.23 1.50 -0.27
N TYR A 46 6.66 0.29 -0.52
CA TYR A 46 7.00 -0.17 -1.86
C TYR A 46 6.24 -1.45 -2.19
N PHE A 47 5.57 -1.44 -3.33
CA PHE A 47 4.90 -2.60 -3.87
C PHE A 47 5.26 -2.79 -5.33
N SER A 48 5.67 -4.00 -5.68
CA SER A 48 5.86 -4.42 -7.07
C SER A 48 5.14 -5.74 -7.27
N GLY A 49 4.21 -5.77 -8.22
CA GLY A 49 3.41 -6.96 -8.46
C GLY A 49 2.21 -6.67 -9.33
N HIS A 50 1.14 -7.42 -9.13
CA HIS A 50 -0.08 -7.29 -9.90
C HIS A 50 -1.13 -6.50 -9.15
N GLY A 51 -1.83 -5.63 -9.89
CA GLY A 51 -3.04 -4.97 -9.46
C GLY A 51 -4.17 -5.28 -10.43
N LEU A 52 -5.39 -5.26 -9.94
CA LEU A 52 -6.58 -5.44 -10.75
C LEU A 52 -7.60 -4.36 -10.42
N ARG A 53 -8.41 -4.01 -11.39
CA ARG A 53 -9.61 -3.22 -11.17
C ARG A 53 -10.77 -4.14 -10.87
N GLN A 54 -11.64 -3.71 -9.97
CA GLN A 54 -12.92 -4.37 -9.74
C GLN A 54 -14.02 -3.32 -9.61
N PRO A 55 -15.30 -3.68 -9.86
CA PRO A 55 -16.40 -2.73 -9.75
C PRO A 55 -16.45 -2.11 -8.36
N ASP A 56 -16.66 -0.78 -8.32
CA ASP A 56 -16.85 -0.02 -7.09
C ASP A 56 -18.29 -0.17 -6.62
N PHE A 57 -18.51 -1.01 -5.62
CA PHE A 57 -19.83 -1.20 -5.02
C PHE A 57 -20.24 -0.08 -4.06
N ASN A 58 -19.29 0.77 -3.65
CA ASN A 58 -19.54 1.89 -2.74
C ASN A 58 -19.78 3.22 -3.46
N ASN A 59 -19.55 3.29 -4.77
CA ASN A 59 -19.69 4.48 -5.62
C ASN A 59 -18.83 5.67 -5.15
N ASP A 60 -17.68 5.38 -4.56
CA ASP A 60 -16.74 6.41 -4.09
C ASP A 60 -15.62 6.73 -5.09
N GLU A 61 -15.53 5.98 -6.18
CA GLU A 61 -14.57 6.21 -7.25
C GLU A 61 -15.20 6.91 -8.46
N ARG A 62 -14.43 7.78 -9.11
CA ARG A 62 -14.91 8.53 -10.27
C ARG A 62 -15.21 7.68 -11.48
N ASP A 63 -14.45 6.59 -11.67
CA ASP A 63 -14.58 5.71 -12.81
C ASP A 63 -15.47 4.49 -12.55
N GLY A 64 -15.99 4.35 -11.33
CA GLY A 64 -16.83 3.23 -10.93
C GLY A 64 -16.07 1.94 -10.65
N PHE A 65 -14.74 2.01 -10.50
CA PHE A 65 -13.87 0.87 -10.21
C PHE A 65 -12.98 1.12 -9.01
N ASP A 66 -12.84 0.12 -8.17
CA ASP A 66 -11.81 0.06 -7.13
C ASP A 66 -10.52 -0.52 -7.71
N GLU A 67 -9.41 0.09 -7.36
CA GLU A 67 -8.09 -0.47 -7.63
C GLU A 67 -7.71 -1.44 -6.51
N THR A 68 -6.99 -2.50 -6.87
CA THR A 68 -6.59 -3.53 -5.91
C THR A 68 -5.14 -3.93 -6.11
N ILE A 69 -4.52 -4.43 -5.05
CA ILE A 69 -3.27 -5.17 -5.14
C ILE A 69 -3.53 -6.65 -4.91
N CYS A 70 -2.70 -7.48 -5.55
CA CYS A 70 -2.88 -8.92 -5.63
C CYS A 70 -1.91 -9.63 -4.68
N PRO A 71 -2.36 -10.11 -3.51
CA PRO A 71 -1.54 -10.96 -2.67
C PRO A 71 -1.27 -12.31 -3.33
N VAL A 72 -0.26 -13.04 -2.85
CA VAL A 72 0.05 -14.38 -3.41
C VAL A 72 -1.09 -15.38 -3.22
N ASP A 73 -1.91 -15.20 -2.21
CA ASP A 73 -3.05 -16.06 -1.88
C ASP A 73 -4.40 -15.47 -2.31
N PHE A 74 -4.40 -14.61 -3.32
CA PHE A 74 -5.61 -13.90 -3.76
C PHE A 74 -6.75 -14.83 -4.19
N MET A 75 -6.41 -16.03 -4.67
CA MET A 75 -7.42 -17.01 -5.09
C MET A 75 -8.28 -17.50 -3.92
N GLN A 76 -7.70 -17.57 -2.71
CA GLN A 76 -8.37 -18.03 -1.50
C GLN A 76 -8.88 -16.86 -0.65
N GLU A 77 -8.06 -15.82 -0.49
CA GLU A 77 -8.33 -14.72 0.45
C GLU A 77 -8.80 -13.43 -0.22
N GLY A 78 -8.74 -13.36 -1.54
CA GLY A 78 -9.13 -12.18 -2.29
C GLY A 78 -8.06 -11.10 -2.36
N MET A 79 -8.44 -9.98 -2.96
CA MET A 79 -7.58 -8.82 -3.19
C MET A 79 -7.60 -7.87 -2.01
N ILE A 80 -6.65 -6.94 -2.00
CA ILE A 80 -6.64 -5.80 -1.06
C ILE A 80 -7.06 -4.56 -1.84
N LEU A 81 -8.12 -3.90 -1.38
CA LEU A 81 -8.67 -2.69 -1.99
C LEU A 81 -7.83 -1.46 -1.66
N ASP A 82 -7.80 -0.51 -2.58
CA ASP A 82 -7.19 0.80 -2.38
C ASP A 82 -7.76 1.54 -1.16
N ASN A 83 -9.07 1.46 -0.94
CA ASN A 83 -9.72 2.04 0.24
C ASN A 83 -9.14 1.50 1.55
N GLU A 84 -8.84 0.19 1.59
CA GLU A 84 -8.23 -0.44 2.76
C GLU A 84 -6.79 0.04 2.96
N ILE A 85 -6.02 0.16 1.88
CA ILE A 85 -4.65 0.68 1.96
C ILE A 85 -4.66 2.12 2.47
N ASN A 86 -5.51 2.97 1.88
CA ASN A 86 -5.67 4.36 2.29
C ASN A 86 -6.02 4.47 3.78
N SER A 87 -7.03 3.75 4.23
CA SER A 87 -7.48 3.80 5.63
C SER A 87 -6.45 3.25 6.62
N THR A 88 -5.52 2.43 6.14
CA THR A 88 -4.50 1.82 7.01
C THR A 88 -3.22 2.64 7.09
N ILE A 89 -2.73 3.21 5.98
CA ILE A 89 -1.42 3.88 5.96
C ILE A 89 -1.47 5.38 5.66
N VAL A 90 -2.59 5.91 5.19
CA VAL A 90 -2.71 7.35 4.91
C VAL A 90 -3.49 8.06 6.02
N TRP A 91 -4.69 7.61 6.31
CA TRP A 91 -5.57 8.24 7.28
C TRP A 91 -5.01 8.34 8.71
N PRO A 92 -4.30 7.30 9.24
CA PRO A 92 -3.79 7.35 10.60
C PRO A 92 -2.60 8.30 10.79
N LEU A 93 -1.99 8.79 9.72
CA LEU A 93 -0.77 9.59 9.80
C LEU A 93 -1.07 10.95 10.43
N GLU A 94 -0.28 11.31 11.44
CA GLU A 94 -0.36 12.65 11.98
C GLU A 94 0.34 13.67 11.07
N LYS A 95 0.01 14.93 11.26
CA LYS A 95 0.63 16.03 10.52
C LYS A 95 2.15 16.03 10.75
N GLY A 96 2.91 16.14 9.67
CA GLY A 96 4.36 16.15 9.72
C GLY A 96 5.01 14.81 9.44
N VAL A 97 4.24 13.73 9.28
CA VAL A 97 4.75 12.45 8.79
C VAL A 97 4.77 12.49 7.26
N THR A 98 5.88 12.05 6.69
CA THR A 98 6.03 11.91 5.23
C THR A 98 5.93 10.45 4.84
N LEU A 99 5.03 10.14 3.94
CA LEU A 99 4.88 8.79 3.37
C LEU A 99 5.29 8.81 1.90
N HIS A 100 6.28 8.01 1.55
CA HIS A 100 6.62 7.73 0.15
C HIS A 100 6.01 6.39 -0.24
N ALA A 101 5.16 6.41 -1.25
CA ALA A 101 4.57 5.20 -1.79
C ALA A 101 5.06 4.99 -3.21
N ILE A 102 5.72 3.87 -3.44
CA ILE A 102 6.24 3.47 -4.74
C ILE A 102 5.50 2.20 -5.15
N VAL A 103 4.67 2.32 -6.17
CA VAL A 103 3.83 1.21 -6.62
C VAL A 103 4.11 0.94 -8.09
N ASP A 104 4.70 -0.22 -8.34
CA ASP A 104 4.98 -0.72 -9.69
C ASP A 104 3.98 -1.81 -10.05
N ALA A 105 2.79 -1.37 -10.47
CA ALA A 105 1.68 -2.24 -10.84
C ALA A 105 0.75 -1.53 -11.82
N CYS A 106 -0.08 -2.29 -12.52
CA CYS A 106 -1.15 -1.73 -13.35
C CYS A 106 -2.07 -0.86 -12.48
N HIS A 107 -2.50 0.28 -13.04
CA HIS A 107 -3.41 1.22 -12.36
C HIS A 107 -2.86 1.79 -11.04
N SER A 108 -1.53 1.93 -10.94
CA SER A 108 -0.87 2.36 -9.70
C SER A 108 -1.23 3.78 -9.26
N GLY A 109 -1.70 4.62 -10.19
CA GLY A 109 -1.99 6.03 -9.92
C GLY A 109 -3.07 6.26 -8.86
N THR A 110 -3.97 5.31 -8.65
CA THR A 110 -5.09 5.44 -7.71
C THR A 110 -5.03 4.46 -6.55
N ILE A 111 -3.95 3.70 -6.43
CA ILE A 111 -3.86 2.62 -5.42
C ILE A 111 -3.93 3.12 -3.97
N LEU A 112 -3.56 4.35 -3.73
CA LEU A 112 -3.66 4.96 -2.40
C LEU A 112 -4.96 5.74 -2.18
N ASP A 113 -5.79 5.84 -3.21
CA ASP A 113 -7.07 6.55 -3.16
C ASP A 113 -6.89 7.99 -2.64
N LEU A 114 -5.92 8.69 -3.19
CA LEU A 114 -5.62 10.06 -2.79
C LEU A 114 -6.56 11.06 -3.47
N GLU A 115 -6.91 12.10 -2.74
CA GLU A 115 -7.77 13.17 -3.26
C GLU A 115 -7.17 13.87 -4.47
N TYR A 116 -5.84 14.03 -4.47
CA TYR A 116 -5.11 14.67 -5.56
C TYR A 116 -3.95 13.81 -6.01
N VAL A 117 -3.81 13.64 -7.32
CA VAL A 117 -2.70 12.91 -7.94
C VAL A 117 -1.98 13.85 -8.91
N TYR A 118 -0.68 14.03 -8.70
CA TYR A 118 0.17 14.78 -9.61
C TYR A 118 0.82 13.84 -10.63
N ASN A 119 0.64 14.17 -11.90
CA ASN A 119 1.27 13.44 -12.98
C ASN A 119 2.24 14.34 -13.73
N ARG A 120 3.52 14.14 -13.49
CA ARG A 120 4.58 14.96 -14.06
C ARG A 120 4.65 14.92 -15.58
N ASP A 121 4.46 13.74 -16.14
CA ASP A 121 4.73 13.50 -17.55
C ASP A 121 3.47 13.48 -18.41
N ARG A 122 2.33 13.82 -17.83
CA ARG A 122 1.03 13.68 -18.49
C ARG A 122 0.82 12.29 -19.08
N CYS A 123 1.60 11.33 -18.63
CA CYS A 123 1.32 9.94 -18.94
C CYS A 123 -0.05 9.64 -18.37
N VAL A 124 -0.91 9.19 -19.23
CA VAL A 124 -2.29 8.92 -18.88
C VAL A 124 -2.32 7.86 -17.78
N MET A 125 -2.87 8.26 -16.66
CA MET A 125 -3.19 7.31 -15.62
C MET A 125 -4.62 6.86 -15.79
#